data_49c1dfb1b3f186fcf7dc10aa9671899b
#
_entry.id   49c1dfb1b3f186fcf7dc10aa9671899b
#
_cell.length_a   1.000
_cell.length_b   1.000
_cell.length_c   1.000
_cell.angle_alpha   90.00
_cell.angle_beta   90.00
_cell.angle_gamma   90.00
#
_symmetry.space_group_name_H-M   'P 1'
#
loop_
_entity.id
_entity.type
_entity.pdbx_description
1 polymer ?
#
loop_
_entity_poly.entity_id
_entity_poly.type
_entity_poly.pdbx_seq_one_letter_code
_entity_poly.pdbx_strand_id
1 'polypeptide(L)'
;MQKKKKKKINESINNNLASRNTSQRNIMSTDTLEIFNNSDEWASQLKHALSQGENLALLHGLTPDILDRIYAYAFDYHEKGNITDAEIYYKFLCIYAFENHEYLKGFASVCQSKKKYQQAYDLYKLSYNYSPYDDYSVIYRMGQCQIGAKNIDNAMQCFYHIINNCEDESVKSKAQAYIELLTDNSEDNG
;
A
#
# COMPACT_ATOMS: atom_id res chain seq x y z
N MET A 1 25.37 11.50 4.37
CA MET A 1 25.87 10.32 3.63
C MET A 1 24.74 9.43 3.07
N GLN A 2 23.63 9.28 3.76
CA GLN A 2 22.50 8.41 3.30
C GLN A 2 21.78 8.89 2.03
N LYS A 3 21.55 10.19 1.84
CA LYS A 3 20.92 10.74 0.61
C LYS A 3 21.66 10.40 -0.68
N LYS A 4 23.01 10.32 -0.64
CA LYS A 4 23.82 9.92 -1.81
C LYS A 4 23.75 8.42 -2.12
N LYS A 5 23.54 7.55 -1.10
CA LYS A 5 23.33 6.11 -1.30
C LYS A 5 21.96 5.83 -1.93
N LYS A 6 20.89 6.49 -1.43
CA LYS A 6 19.51 6.34 -1.99
C LYS A 6 19.44 6.79 -3.46
N LYS A 7 20.10 7.90 -3.83
CA LYS A 7 20.14 8.35 -5.24
C LYS A 7 20.83 7.35 -6.17
N LYS A 8 21.95 6.73 -5.72
CA LYS A 8 22.65 5.69 -6.52
C LYS A 8 21.85 4.41 -6.69
N ILE A 9 21.04 4.02 -5.70
CA ILE A 9 20.18 2.82 -5.78
C ILE A 9 19.05 3.07 -6.79
N ASN A 10 18.39 4.24 -6.75
CA ASN A 10 17.34 4.59 -7.72
C ASN A 10 17.89 4.74 -9.15
N GLU A 11 19.09 5.30 -9.33
CA GLU A 11 19.76 5.38 -10.63
C GLU A 11 20.15 3.99 -11.16
N SER A 12 20.56 3.07 -10.28
CA SER A 12 20.89 1.69 -10.66
C SER A 12 19.65 0.88 -11.05
N ILE A 13 18.52 1.07 -10.36
CA ILE A 13 17.24 0.44 -10.69
C ILE A 13 16.71 0.98 -12.03
N ASN A 14 16.74 2.30 -12.23
CA ASN A 14 16.30 2.91 -13.48
C ASN A 14 17.17 2.53 -14.68
N ASN A 15 18.50 2.40 -14.51
CA ASN A 15 19.40 1.99 -15.57
C ASN A 15 19.25 0.50 -15.95
N ASN A 16 18.93 -0.37 -15.00
CA ASN A 16 18.62 -1.78 -15.28
C ASN A 16 17.26 -1.96 -15.97
N LEU A 17 16.29 -1.08 -15.73
CA LEU A 17 15.00 -1.06 -16.41
C LEU A 17 15.13 -0.53 -17.86
N ALA A 18 15.96 0.47 -18.09
CA ALA A 18 16.15 1.07 -19.43
C ALA A 18 16.88 0.15 -20.42
N SER A 19 17.80 -0.71 -19.95
CA SER A 19 18.59 -1.59 -20.82
C SER A 19 17.87 -2.85 -21.31
N ARG A 20 16.67 -3.15 -20.78
CA ARG A 20 15.86 -4.32 -21.17
C ARG A 20 14.69 -4.02 -22.11
N ASN A 21 14.46 -2.75 -22.47
CA ASN A 21 13.24 -2.28 -23.15
C ASN A 21 13.27 -2.26 -24.67
N THR A 22 14.13 -3.06 -25.36
CA THR A 22 14.22 -2.98 -26.84
C THR A 22 13.55 -4.13 -27.60
N SER A 23 12.79 -5.00 -26.97
CA SER A 23 12.05 -6.02 -27.73
C SER A 23 10.79 -6.47 -26.99
N GLN A 24 9.67 -6.03 -27.46
CA GLN A 24 8.34 -6.64 -27.55
C GLN A 24 7.20 -5.68 -27.17
N ARG A 25 6.61 -5.07 -28.20
CA ARG A 25 5.25 -4.53 -28.15
C ARG A 25 4.30 -5.69 -28.34
N ASN A 26 3.59 -6.08 -27.29
CA ASN A 26 2.35 -6.85 -27.45
C ASN A 26 1.27 -6.30 -26.52
N ILE A 27 0.13 -6.06 -27.14
CA ILE A 27 -1.11 -5.49 -26.62
C ILE A 27 -1.72 -6.48 -25.61
N MET A 28 -2.22 -5.97 -24.49
CA MET A 28 -2.97 -6.74 -23.50
C MET A 28 -4.04 -7.59 -24.17
N SER A 29 -3.98 -8.91 -23.99
CA SER A 29 -5.04 -9.81 -24.40
C SER A 29 -6.23 -9.70 -23.43
N THR A 30 -7.43 -9.89 -23.95
CA THR A 30 -8.70 -9.93 -23.20
C THR A 30 -8.68 -10.96 -22.05
N ASP A 31 -7.83 -11.97 -22.14
CA ASP A 31 -7.65 -13.02 -21.12
C ASP A 31 -7.13 -12.48 -19.78
N THR A 32 -6.40 -11.35 -19.80
CA THR A 32 -5.87 -10.74 -18.58
C THR A 32 -6.96 -10.14 -17.69
N LEU A 33 -8.09 -9.73 -18.25
CA LEU A 33 -9.21 -9.16 -17.51
C LEU A 33 -10.11 -10.21 -16.85
N GLU A 34 -10.15 -11.44 -17.38
CA GLU A 34 -10.93 -12.53 -16.80
C GLU A 34 -10.33 -13.10 -15.51
N ILE A 35 -9.01 -12.96 -15.34
CA ILE A 35 -8.26 -13.44 -14.17
C ILE A 35 -8.70 -12.74 -12.87
N PHE A 36 -9.24 -11.53 -12.96
CA PHE A 36 -9.57 -10.70 -11.76
C PHE A 36 -10.89 -11.05 -11.08
N ASN A 37 -11.73 -11.87 -11.68
CA ASN A 37 -13.03 -12.23 -11.11
C ASN A 37 -12.97 -13.34 -10.06
N ASN A 38 -11.84 -14.03 -9.91
CA ASN A 38 -11.68 -15.14 -8.97
C ASN A 38 -10.68 -14.78 -7.86
N SER A 39 -11.16 -14.58 -6.64
CA SER A 39 -10.35 -14.16 -5.47
C SER A 39 -9.22 -15.14 -5.12
N ASP A 40 -9.43 -16.44 -5.38
CA ASP A 40 -8.46 -17.49 -5.04
C ASP A 40 -7.33 -17.55 -6.09
N GLU A 41 -7.65 -17.26 -7.34
CA GLU A 41 -6.68 -17.22 -8.43
C GLU A 41 -5.74 -16.02 -8.30
N TRP A 42 -6.27 -14.86 -7.88
CA TRP A 42 -5.45 -13.68 -7.56
C TRP A 42 -4.42 -13.98 -6.46
N ALA A 43 -4.86 -14.59 -5.36
CA ALA A 43 -3.96 -14.94 -4.25
C ALA A 43 -2.88 -15.95 -4.68
N SER A 44 -3.23 -16.90 -5.54
CA SER A 44 -2.30 -17.89 -6.10
C SER A 44 -1.25 -17.23 -6.99
N GLN A 45 -1.66 -16.32 -7.87
CA GLN A 45 -0.75 -15.60 -8.78
C GLN A 45 0.18 -14.67 -8.02
N LEU A 46 -0.33 -13.93 -7.03
CA LEU A 46 0.49 -13.11 -6.16
C LEU A 46 1.54 -13.96 -5.42
N LYS A 47 1.12 -15.09 -4.86
CA LYS A 47 2.03 -16.02 -4.18
C LYS A 47 3.10 -16.57 -5.11
N HIS A 48 2.73 -16.91 -6.34
CA HIS A 48 3.67 -17.39 -7.36
C HIS A 48 4.68 -16.28 -7.73
N ALA A 49 4.22 -15.06 -7.99
CA ALA A 49 5.06 -13.92 -8.29
C ALA A 49 6.07 -13.63 -7.17
N LEU A 50 5.59 -13.63 -5.92
CA LEU A 50 6.43 -13.45 -4.74
C LEU A 50 7.49 -14.55 -4.60
N SER A 51 7.15 -15.79 -4.99
CA SER A 51 8.08 -16.93 -4.89
C SER A 51 9.17 -16.92 -5.96
N GLN A 52 8.91 -16.33 -7.12
CA GLN A 52 9.85 -16.29 -8.25
C GLN A 52 10.78 -15.08 -8.23
N GLY A 53 10.48 -14.05 -7.42
CA GLY A 53 11.21 -12.77 -7.42
C GLY A 53 11.15 -12.05 -8.78
N GLU A 54 10.20 -12.46 -9.64
CA GLU A 54 10.07 -11.94 -11.00
C GLU A 54 9.22 -10.67 -11.02
N ASN A 55 9.65 -9.70 -11.82
CA ASN A 55 8.82 -8.53 -12.11
C ASN A 55 7.78 -8.91 -13.17
N LEU A 56 6.61 -9.39 -12.73
CA LEU A 56 5.49 -9.78 -13.58
C LEU A 56 5.08 -8.68 -14.57
N ALA A 57 5.22 -7.42 -14.19
CA ALA A 57 4.91 -6.30 -15.07
C ALA A 57 5.78 -6.32 -16.34
N LEU A 58 7.08 -6.59 -16.19
CA LEU A 58 8.00 -6.68 -17.34
C LEU A 58 7.66 -7.86 -18.24
N LEU A 59 7.33 -9.02 -17.67
CA LEU A 59 6.94 -10.21 -18.44
C LEU A 59 5.69 -9.97 -19.29
N HIS A 60 4.75 -9.16 -18.80
CA HIS A 60 3.49 -8.85 -19.48
C HIS A 60 3.54 -7.52 -20.26
N GLY A 61 4.73 -6.92 -20.43
CA GLY A 61 4.89 -5.68 -21.18
C GLY A 61 4.27 -4.44 -20.55
N LEU A 62 3.98 -4.49 -19.24
CA LEU A 62 3.46 -3.34 -18.48
C LEU A 62 4.61 -2.39 -18.16
N THR A 63 4.62 -1.25 -18.81
CA THR A 63 5.59 -0.20 -18.53
C THR A 63 5.20 0.59 -17.27
N PRO A 64 6.15 1.27 -16.60
CA PRO A 64 5.85 2.17 -15.49
C PRO A 64 4.76 3.18 -15.82
N ASP A 65 4.78 3.79 -17.02
CA ASP A 65 3.77 4.76 -17.46
C ASP A 65 2.35 4.15 -17.55
N ILE A 66 2.24 2.86 -17.88
CA ILE A 66 0.96 2.14 -17.88
C ILE A 66 0.48 1.94 -16.45
N LEU A 67 1.36 1.51 -15.55
CA LEU A 67 1.03 1.30 -14.14
C LEU A 67 0.64 2.62 -13.46
N ASP A 68 1.33 3.71 -13.75
CA ASP A 68 1.01 5.04 -13.22
C ASP A 68 -0.36 5.53 -13.69
N ARG A 69 -0.73 5.27 -14.94
CA ARG A 69 -2.08 5.57 -15.43
C ARG A 69 -3.16 4.73 -14.75
N ILE A 70 -2.89 3.45 -14.54
CA ILE A 70 -3.82 2.56 -13.81
C ILE A 70 -3.96 3.04 -12.35
N TYR A 71 -2.87 3.46 -11.72
CA TYR A 71 -2.89 4.05 -10.38
C TYR A 71 -3.74 5.32 -10.33
N ALA A 72 -3.61 6.21 -11.31
CA ALA A 72 -4.43 7.42 -11.41
C ALA A 72 -5.93 7.09 -11.50
N TYR A 73 -6.31 6.06 -12.26
CA TYR A 73 -7.71 5.58 -12.29
C TYR A 73 -8.13 4.99 -10.94
N ALA A 74 -7.31 4.16 -10.31
CA ALA A 74 -7.61 3.59 -9.00
C ALA A 74 -7.87 4.68 -7.95
N PHE A 75 -7.02 5.70 -7.95
CA PHE A 75 -7.14 6.86 -7.06
C PHE A 75 -8.42 7.66 -7.33
N ASP A 76 -8.71 7.99 -8.59
CA ASP A 76 -9.90 8.74 -8.98
C ASP A 76 -11.20 8.00 -8.61
N TYR A 77 -11.27 6.67 -8.82
CA TYR A 77 -12.42 5.87 -8.38
C TYR A 77 -12.57 5.88 -6.86
N HIS A 78 -11.47 5.80 -6.12
CA HIS A 78 -11.49 5.84 -4.66
C HIS A 78 -11.99 7.19 -4.14
N GLU A 79 -11.47 8.30 -4.68
CA GLU A 79 -11.90 9.65 -4.31
C GLU A 79 -13.38 9.93 -4.62
N LYS A 80 -13.90 9.34 -5.68
CA LYS A 80 -15.32 9.42 -6.05
C LYS A 80 -16.22 8.47 -5.23
N GLY A 81 -15.65 7.70 -4.30
CA GLY A 81 -16.38 6.75 -3.48
C GLY A 81 -16.77 5.45 -4.21
N ASN A 82 -16.28 5.24 -5.43
CA ASN A 82 -16.48 4.00 -6.17
C ASN A 82 -15.46 2.94 -5.72
N ILE A 83 -15.66 2.48 -4.48
CA ILE A 83 -14.72 1.63 -3.75
C ILE A 83 -14.52 0.26 -4.42
N THR A 84 -15.56 -0.26 -5.10
CA THR A 84 -15.50 -1.57 -5.77
C THR A 84 -14.55 -1.53 -6.97
N ASP A 85 -14.68 -0.51 -7.83
CA ASP A 85 -13.79 -0.40 -8.99
C ASP A 85 -12.37 -0.03 -8.55
N ALA A 86 -12.21 0.87 -7.56
CA ALA A 86 -10.91 1.18 -6.99
C ALA A 86 -10.19 -0.10 -6.48
N GLU A 87 -10.92 -1.02 -5.82
CA GLU A 87 -10.36 -2.29 -5.34
C GLU A 87 -9.79 -3.14 -6.48
N ILE A 88 -10.48 -3.21 -7.62
CA ILE A 88 -10.03 -3.97 -8.79
C ILE A 88 -8.70 -3.43 -9.31
N TYR A 89 -8.61 -2.12 -9.51
CA TYR A 89 -7.39 -1.49 -10.02
C TYR A 89 -6.22 -1.59 -9.04
N TYR A 90 -6.44 -1.37 -7.74
CA TYR A 90 -5.38 -1.53 -6.74
C TYR A 90 -4.90 -2.97 -6.60
N LYS A 91 -5.81 -3.96 -6.67
CA LYS A 91 -5.42 -5.38 -6.72
C LYS A 91 -4.51 -5.67 -7.90
N PHE A 92 -4.90 -5.19 -9.09
CA PHE A 92 -4.08 -5.33 -10.29
C PHE A 92 -2.66 -4.77 -10.06
N LEU A 93 -2.56 -3.53 -9.58
CA LEU A 93 -1.28 -2.88 -9.31
C LEU A 93 -0.43 -3.67 -8.32
N CYS A 94 -1.03 -4.18 -7.24
CA CYS A 94 -0.32 -4.98 -6.24
C CYS A 94 0.15 -6.34 -6.76
N ILE A 95 -0.52 -6.93 -7.77
CA ILE A 95 -0.03 -8.16 -8.43
C ILE A 95 1.22 -7.86 -9.25
N TYR A 96 1.19 -6.78 -10.02
CA TYR A 96 2.23 -6.49 -10.99
C TYR A 96 3.41 -5.70 -10.43
N ALA A 97 3.23 -4.99 -9.32
CA ALA A 97 4.25 -4.17 -8.67
C ALA A 97 4.07 -4.15 -7.14
N PHE A 98 4.10 -5.32 -6.51
CA PHE A 98 3.84 -5.50 -5.08
C PHE A 98 4.82 -4.77 -4.15
N GLU A 99 6.00 -4.40 -4.63
CA GLU A 99 6.98 -3.62 -3.87
C GLU A 99 6.71 -2.10 -3.91
N ASN A 100 5.71 -1.66 -4.68
CA ASN A 100 5.36 -0.26 -4.74
C ASN A 100 4.52 0.13 -3.52
N HIS A 101 5.14 0.88 -2.61
CA HIS A 101 4.50 1.27 -1.35
C HIS A 101 3.25 2.14 -1.54
N GLU A 102 3.18 2.97 -2.60
CA GLU A 102 2.00 3.80 -2.90
C GLU A 102 0.80 2.95 -3.32
N TYR A 103 1.02 1.89 -4.13
CA TYR A 103 -0.05 0.99 -4.55
C TYR A 103 -0.60 0.19 -3.37
N LEU A 104 0.28 -0.29 -2.49
CA LEU A 104 -0.10 -0.97 -1.25
C LEU A 104 -0.87 -0.03 -0.32
N LYS A 105 -0.42 1.23 -0.16
CA LYS A 105 -1.10 2.25 0.63
C LYS A 105 -2.51 2.55 0.11
N GLY A 106 -2.64 2.69 -1.20
CA GLY A 106 -3.95 2.89 -1.84
C GLY A 106 -4.89 1.71 -1.64
N PHE A 107 -4.40 0.48 -1.81
CA PHE A 107 -5.20 -0.72 -1.56
C PHE A 107 -5.60 -0.87 -0.09
N ALA A 108 -4.69 -0.55 0.84
CA ALA A 108 -4.99 -0.52 2.27
C ALA A 108 -6.12 0.46 2.59
N SER A 109 -6.12 1.65 1.99
CA SER A 109 -7.17 2.66 2.15
C SER A 109 -8.54 2.16 1.66
N VAL A 110 -8.57 1.48 0.52
CA VAL A 110 -9.78 0.82 0.01
C VAL A 110 -10.29 -0.25 0.97
N CYS A 111 -9.40 -1.10 1.49
CA CYS A 111 -9.76 -2.12 2.48
C CYS A 111 -10.30 -1.49 3.77
N GLN A 112 -9.70 -0.38 4.24
CA GLN A 112 -10.17 0.37 5.40
C GLN A 112 -11.58 0.93 5.17
N SER A 113 -11.85 1.51 4.00
CA SER A 113 -13.17 2.01 3.61
C SER A 113 -14.23 0.90 3.59
N LYS A 114 -13.83 -0.33 3.25
CA LYS A 114 -14.68 -1.53 3.30
C LYS A 114 -14.77 -2.17 4.70
N LYS A 115 -14.21 -1.53 5.73
CA LYS A 115 -14.13 -2.04 7.11
C LYS A 115 -13.39 -3.38 7.25
N LYS A 116 -12.55 -3.73 6.28
CA LYS A 116 -11.66 -4.90 6.33
C LYS A 116 -10.38 -4.52 7.09
N TYR A 117 -10.55 -4.19 8.37
CA TYR A 117 -9.52 -3.51 9.15
C TYR A 117 -8.22 -4.30 9.30
N GLN A 118 -8.30 -5.62 9.52
CA GLN A 118 -7.09 -6.44 9.62
C GLN A 118 -6.32 -6.47 8.29
N GLN A 119 -7.02 -6.68 7.17
CA GLN A 119 -6.40 -6.67 5.85
C GLN A 119 -5.78 -5.30 5.53
N ALA A 120 -6.47 -4.20 5.88
CA ALA A 120 -5.95 -2.86 5.72
C ALA A 120 -4.68 -2.63 6.53
N TYR A 121 -4.66 -3.07 7.80
CA TYR A 121 -3.48 -2.99 8.66
C TYR A 121 -2.28 -3.73 8.06
N ASP A 122 -2.48 -4.96 7.58
CA ASP A 122 -1.40 -5.77 7.01
C ASP A 122 -0.83 -5.13 5.73
N LEU A 123 -1.70 -4.56 4.88
CA LEU A 123 -1.29 -3.83 3.68
C LEU A 123 -0.55 -2.52 4.01
N TYR A 124 -1.02 -1.75 5.00
CA TYR A 124 -0.31 -0.56 5.47
C TYR A 124 1.06 -0.91 6.04
N LYS A 125 1.15 -1.97 6.83
CA LYS A 125 2.42 -2.47 7.37
C LYS A 125 3.39 -2.86 6.26
N LEU A 126 2.89 -3.54 5.24
CA LEU A 126 3.70 -3.89 4.06
C LEU A 126 4.14 -2.64 3.29
N SER A 127 3.23 -1.68 3.08
CA SER A 127 3.54 -0.38 2.47
C SER A 127 4.65 0.35 3.23
N TYR A 128 4.57 0.41 4.56
CA TYR A 128 5.58 1.03 5.39
C TYR A 128 6.97 0.37 5.23
N ASN A 129 7.01 -0.97 5.14
CA ASN A 129 8.26 -1.71 4.97
C ASN A 129 8.94 -1.44 3.61
N TYR A 130 8.16 -1.22 2.55
CA TYR A 130 8.68 -0.89 1.22
C TYR A 130 8.89 0.61 1.02
N SER A 131 8.43 1.45 1.93
CA SER A 131 8.63 2.90 1.85
C SER A 131 10.12 3.26 1.96
N PRO A 132 10.63 4.17 1.11
CA PRO A 132 12.01 4.64 1.19
C PRO A 132 12.25 5.64 2.34
N TYR A 133 11.22 5.98 3.08
CA TYR A 133 11.22 6.94 4.21
C TYR A 133 10.22 6.50 5.28
N ASP A 134 10.36 7.06 6.47
CA ASP A 134 9.43 6.82 7.58
C ASP A 134 8.11 7.57 7.32
N ASP A 135 7.12 6.86 6.79
CA ASP A 135 5.78 7.41 6.53
C ASP A 135 4.89 7.26 7.78
N TYR A 136 4.99 8.24 8.69
CA TYR A 136 4.17 8.27 9.91
C TYR A 136 2.67 8.40 9.64
N SER A 137 2.27 8.87 8.45
CA SER A 137 0.86 8.90 8.05
C SER A 137 0.31 7.47 7.87
N VAL A 138 1.14 6.55 7.41
CA VAL A 138 0.81 5.12 7.31
C VAL A 138 0.66 4.51 8.70
N ILE A 139 1.59 4.79 9.63
CA ILE A 139 1.49 4.29 11.02
C ILE A 139 0.21 4.82 11.68
N TYR A 140 -0.15 6.07 11.44
CA TYR A 140 -1.41 6.64 11.92
C TYR A 140 -2.63 5.87 11.39
N ARG A 141 -2.65 5.53 10.10
CA ARG A 141 -3.70 4.69 9.49
C ARG A 141 -3.71 3.27 10.06
N MET A 142 -2.55 2.70 10.36
CA MET A 142 -2.46 1.41 11.05
C MET A 142 -3.14 1.46 12.42
N GLY A 143 -2.89 2.50 13.21
CA GLY A 143 -3.57 2.73 14.48
C GLY A 143 -5.09 2.81 14.34
N GLN A 144 -5.58 3.56 13.35
CA GLN A 144 -7.02 3.62 13.05
C GLN A 144 -7.62 2.25 12.69
N CYS A 145 -6.89 1.44 11.92
CA CYS A 145 -7.31 0.08 11.59
C CYS A 145 -7.38 -0.80 12.83
N GLN A 146 -6.43 -0.69 13.75
CA GLN A 146 -6.44 -1.45 15.00
C GLN A 146 -7.63 -1.06 15.90
N ILE A 147 -8.01 0.23 15.95
CA ILE A 147 -9.24 0.66 16.63
C ILE A 147 -10.47 -0.01 15.98
N GLY A 148 -10.57 0.03 14.65
CA GLY A 148 -11.65 -0.60 13.91
C GLY A 148 -11.74 -2.11 14.11
N ALA A 149 -10.61 -2.77 14.34
CA ALA A 149 -10.49 -4.18 14.68
C ALA A 149 -10.69 -4.46 16.19
N LYS A 150 -10.93 -3.44 17.01
CA LYS A 150 -11.06 -3.50 18.47
C LYS A 150 -9.78 -3.95 19.22
N ASN A 151 -8.63 -3.76 18.62
CA ASN A 151 -7.31 -4.07 19.18
C ASN A 151 -6.70 -2.78 19.77
N ILE A 152 -7.24 -2.31 20.89
CA ILE A 152 -6.90 -1.01 21.45
C ILE A 152 -5.42 -0.91 21.83
N ASP A 153 -4.84 -1.94 22.44
CA ASP A 153 -3.42 -1.95 22.84
C ASP A 153 -2.48 -1.76 21.65
N ASN A 154 -2.77 -2.43 20.53
CA ASN A 154 -1.97 -2.28 19.31
C ASN A 154 -2.17 -0.90 18.66
N ALA A 155 -3.37 -0.32 18.75
CA ALA A 155 -3.62 1.04 18.30
C ALA A 155 -2.81 2.05 19.10
N MET A 156 -2.80 1.92 20.42
CA MET A 156 -2.00 2.76 21.34
C MET A 156 -0.51 2.69 21.01
N GLN A 157 0.03 1.49 20.73
CA GLN A 157 1.42 1.33 20.32
C GLN A 157 1.75 2.11 19.03
N CYS A 158 0.87 2.10 18.04
CA CYS A 158 1.03 2.88 16.81
C CYS A 158 1.09 4.40 17.13
N PHE A 159 0.18 4.91 17.94
CA PHE A 159 0.14 6.33 18.28
C PHE A 159 1.32 6.76 19.16
N TYR A 160 1.71 5.98 20.15
CA TYR A 160 2.93 6.26 20.94
C TYR A 160 4.20 6.25 20.07
N HIS A 161 4.26 5.35 19.09
CA HIS A 161 5.40 5.35 18.16
C HIS A 161 5.48 6.67 17.38
N ILE A 162 4.35 7.22 16.95
CA ILE A 162 4.28 8.53 16.27
C ILE A 162 4.76 9.64 17.20
N ILE A 163 4.23 9.71 18.43
CA ILE A 163 4.58 10.74 19.40
C ILE A 163 6.09 10.78 19.66
N ASN A 164 6.71 9.60 19.75
CA ASN A 164 8.12 9.49 20.12
C ASN A 164 9.10 9.72 18.97
N ASN A 165 8.68 9.52 17.72
CA ASN A 165 9.62 9.45 16.60
C ASN A 165 9.29 10.40 15.43
N CYS A 166 8.05 10.88 15.31
CA CYS A 166 7.65 11.78 14.22
C CYS A 166 8.10 13.21 14.54
N GLU A 167 8.58 13.95 13.54
CA GLU A 167 8.91 15.37 13.66
C GLU A 167 7.73 16.29 13.24
N ASP A 168 6.74 15.75 12.53
CA ASP A 168 5.56 16.49 12.07
C ASP A 168 4.56 16.67 13.22
N GLU A 169 4.48 17.90 13.73
CA GLU A 169 3.57 18.26 14.82
C GLU A 169 2.08 18.07 14.47
N SER A 170 1.69 18.15 13.20
CA SER A 170 0.32 17.90 12.78
C SER A 170 -0.06 16.42 12.95
N VAL A 171 0.86 15.52 12.60
CA VAL A 171 0.67 14.07 12.77
C VAL A 171 0.71 13.69 14.24
N LYS A 172 1.64 14.26 15.03
CA LYS A 172 1.70 14.08 16.48
C LYS A 172 0.40 14.49 17.18
N SER A 173 -0.09 15.71 16.88
CA SER A 173 -1.32 16.22 17.49
C SER A 173 -2.52 15.29 17.24
N LYS A 174 -2.61 14.72 16.04
CA LYS A 174 -3.66 13.74 15.73
C LYS A 174 -3.49 12.44 16.51
N ALA A 175 -2.27 11.94 16.64
CA ALA A 175 -1.97 10.75 17.41
C ALA A 175 -2.27 10.97 18.91
N GLN A 176 -1.88 12.13 19.45
CA GLN A 176 -2.15 12.51 20.83
C GLN A 176 -3.66 12.53 21.14
N ALA A 177 -4.46 13.12 20.27
CA ALA A 177 -5.92 13.15 20.43
C ALA A 177 -6.55 11.73 20.49
N TYR A 178 -6.00 10.77 19.70
CA TYR A 178 -6.45 9.38 19.81
C TYR A 178 -6.03 8.71 21.12
N ILE A 179 -4.83 8.99 21.62
CA ILE A 179 -4.37 8.47 22.93
C ILE A 179 -5.31 8.95 24.03
N GLU A 180 -5.61 10.24 24.09
CA GLU A 180 -6.52 10.83 25.06
C GLU A 180 -7.92 10.20 24.99
N LEU A 181 -8.49 10.11 23.78
CA LEU A 181 -9.80 9.50 23.57
C LEU A 181 -9.87 8.03 24.04
N LEU A 182 -8.80 7.27 23.81
CA LEU A 182 -8.76 5.85 24.17
C LEU A 182 -8.51 5.63 25.66
N THR A 183 -7.80 6.54 26.35
CA THR A 183 -7.58 6.49 27.81
C THR A 183 -8.84 6.88 28.57
N ASP A 184 -9.54 7.94 28.15
CA ASP A 184 -10.78 8.38 28.80
C ASP A 184 -11.85 7.30 28.76
N ASN A 185 -12.02 6.61 27.62
CA ASN A 185 -12.98 5.52 27.46
C ASN A 185 -12.64 4.26 28.28
N SER A 186 -11.38 4.11 28.75
CA SER A 186 -10.98 2.99 29.61
C SER A 186 -11.34 3.23 31.07
N GLU A 187 -11.41 4.49 31.53
CA GLU A 187 -11.76 4.85 32.90
C GLU A 187 -13.27 4.79 33.16
N ASP A 188 -14.10 5.06 32.15
CA ASP A 188 -15.58 5.02 32.29
C ASP A 188 -16.17 3.60 32.32
N ASN A 189 -15.40 2.58 31.98
CA ASN A 189 -15.85 1.16 31.91
C ASN A 189 -15.26 0.28 33.04
N GLY A 190 -14.63 0.83 34.02
CA GLY A 190 -14.09 0.15 35.23
C GLY A 190 -14.85 0.49 36.47
#